data_ff023fdb0ccfbc9961937a5bf88f08e2
#
_entry.id   ff023fdb0ccfbc9961937a5bf88f08e2
#
_cell.length_a   1.000
_cell.length_b   1.000
_cell.length_c   1.000
_cell.angle_alpha   90.00
_cell.angle_beta   90.00
_cell.angle_gamma   90.00
#
_symmetry.space_group_name_H-M   'P 1'
#
loop_
_entity.id
_entity.type
_entity.pdbx_description
1 polymer ?
#
loop_
_entity_poly.entity_id
_entity_poly.type
_entity_poly.pdbx_seq_one_letter_code
_entity_poly.pdbx_strand_id
1 'polypeptide(L)'
;MVNNKTLVWNNIHSLLQGKKNLVVVDFGCGDGIYADSIKELGHTYSGVDIDSSCREALSSRGYQVYHPEFIPSDLSIDLLLLGNMKGIDTGMHLVSVRKKLKESGSVFMWDISRQALPKGKSQTTLAMSLVGGE
;
A
#
# COMPACT_ATOMS: atom_id res chain seq x y z
N MET A 1 -2.63 -22.66 10.12
CA MET A 1 -3.45 -21.47 9.80
C MET A 1 -2.58 -20.33 9.33
N VAL A 2 -2.96 -19.72 8.23
CA VAL A 2 -2.22 -18.58 7.67
C VAL A 2 -2.60 -17.32 8.43
N ASN A 3 -1.61 -16.56 8.91
CA ASN A 3 -1.90 -15.30 9.57
C ASN A 3 -2.16 -14.19 8.53
N ASN A 4 -2.72 -13.07 9.00
CA ASN A 4 -3.07 -11.98 8.10
C ASN A 4 -1.87 -11.42 7.35
N LYS A 5 -0.73 -11.34 8.01
CA LYS A 5 0.49 -10.81 7.40
C LYS A 5 0.92 -11.66 6.21
N THR A 6 0.90 -12.98 6.37
CA THR A 6 1.27 -13.90 5.29
C THR A 6 0.27 -13.82 4.15
N LEU A 7 -1.01 -13.75 4.48
CA LEU A 7 -2.05 -13.66 3.47
C LEU A 7 -1.93 -12.37 2.65
N VAL A 8 -1.70 -11.26 3.33
CA VAL A 8 -1.52 -9.97 2.66
C VAL A 8 -0.29 -10.02 1.75
N TRP A 9 0.82 -10.56 2.25
CA TRP A 9 2.03 -10.65 1.45
C TRP A 9 1.83 -11.52 0.21
N ASN A 10 1.13 -12.64 0.36
CA ASN A 10 0.87 -13.52 -0.78
C ASN A 10 0.11 -12.79 -1.88
N ASN A 11 -0.82 -11.93 -1.52
CA ASN A 11 -1.57 -11.14 -2.49
C ASN A 11 -0.69 -10.07 -3.14
N ILE A 12 0.12 -9.39 -2.36
CA ILE A 12 1.04 -8.39 -2.89
C ILE A 12 2.02 -9.05 -3.87
N HIS A 13 2.59 -10.17 -3.46
CA HIS A 13 3.52 -10.91 -4.29
C HIS A 13 2.89 -11.31 -5.62
N SER A 14 1.66 -11.78 -5.56
CA SER A 14 0.93 -12.17 -6.76
C SER A 14 0.74 -11.00 -7.73
N LEU A 15 0.46 -9.81 -7.19
CA LEU A 15 0.28 -8.62 -8.02
C LEU A 15 1.58 -8.15 -8.66
N LEU A 16 2.71 -8.48 -8.05
CA LEU A 16 4.03 -8.06 -8.54
C LEU A 16 4.69 -9.11 -9.41
N GLN A 17 4.15 -10.33 -9.41
CA GLN A 17 4.79 -11.46 -10.08
C GLN A 17 4.93 -11.22 -11.58
N GLY A 18 6.13 -11.47 -12.10
CA GLY A 18 6.41 -11.30 -13.52
C GLY A 18 6.63 -9.87 -13.95
N LYS A 19 6.59 -8.93 -13.03
CA LYS A 19 6.79 -7.51 -13.33
C LYS A 19 8.07 -7.02 -12.69
N LYS A 20 8.61 -5.92 -13.22
CA LYS A 20 9.86 -5.35 -12.69
C LYS A 20 9.78 -3.82 -12.67
N ASN A 21 10.53 -3.24 -11.76
CA ASN A 21 10.73 -1.79 -11.67
C ASN A 21 9.41 -1.03 -11.48
N LEU A 22 8.49 -1.62 -10.75
CA LEU A 22 7.25 -0.93 -10.42
C LEU A 22 7.46 0.00 -9.24
N VAL A 23 6.71 1.08 -9.22
CA VAL A 23 6.66 2.00 -8.07
C VAL A 23 5.51 1.57 -7.19
N VAL A 24 5.84 1.12 -5.99
CA VAL A 24 4.87 0.64 -5.00
C VAL A 24 4.82 1.65 -3.88
N VAL A 25 3.63 2.14 -3.58
CA VAL A 25 3.42 3.09 -2.49
C VAL A 25 2.53 2.46 -1.44
N ASP A 26 3.02 2.43 -0.21
CA ASP A 26 2.36 1.81 0.93
C ASP A 26 1.75 2.92 1.78
N PHE A 27 0.47 3.16 1.59
CA PHE A 27 -0.25 4.23 2.28
C PHE A 27 -0.72 3.72 3.63
N GLY A 28 -0.27 4.36 4.70
CA GLY A 28 -0.46 3.84 6.04
C GLY A 28 0.58 2.77 6.35
N CYS A 29 1.82 3.04 5.98
CA CYS A 29 2.87 2.02 5.95
C CYS A 29 3.31 1.49 7.33
N GLY A 30 3.10 2.24 8.39
CA GLY A 30 3.58 1.82 9.70
C GLY A 30 5.06 1.49 9.69
N ASP A 31 5.39 0.31 10.16
CA ASP A 31 6.79 -0.15 10.23
C ASP A 31 7.36 -0.58 8.89
N GLY A 32 6.54 -0.60 7.84
CA GLY A 32 7.01 -1.02 6.53
C GLY A 32 7.39 -2.48 6.48
N ILE A 33 6.52 -3.35 6.97
CA ILE A 33 6.84 -4.77 7.08
C ILE A 33 7.04 -5.45 5.74
N TYR A 34 6.53 -4.86 4.65
CA TYR A 34 6.69 -5.45 3.31
C TYR A 34 7.78 -4.76 2.50
N ALA A 35 8.42 -3.73 3.06
CA ALA A 35 9.36 -2.90 2.30
C ALA A 35 10.53 -3.69 1.74
N ASP A 36 11.19 -4.46 2.59
CA ASP A 36 12.37 -5.21 2.15
C ASP A 36 12.02 -6.27 1.12
N SER A 37 10.90 -6.96 1.31
CA SER A 37 10.47 -8.00 0.38
C SER A 37 10.12 -7.42 -0.99
N ILE A 38 9.49 -6.26 -1.02
CA ILE A 38 9.16 -5.58 -2.28
C ILE A 38 10.43 -5.13 -2.98
N LYS A 39 11.37 -4.58 -2.23
CA LYS A 39 12.65 -4.16 -2.78
C LYS A 39 13.43 -5.34 -3.36
N GLU A 40 13.42 -6.48 -2.66
CA GLU A 40 14.12 -7.67 -3.11
C GLU A 40 13.58 -8.21 -4.43
N LEU A 41 12.31 -7.95 -4.71
CA LEU A 41 11.70 -8.33 -5.99
C LEU A 41 12.06 -7.36 -7.12
N GLY A 42 12.82 -6.32 -6.83
CA GLY A 42 13.27 -5.38 -7.85
C GLY A 42 12.36 -4.18 -8.06
N HIS A 43 11.50 -3.89 -7.09
CA HIS A 43 10.59 -2.76 -7.18
C HIS A 43 11.00 -1.63 -6.23
N THR A 44 10.50 -0.44 -6.48
CA THR A 44 10.72 0.70 -5.60
C THR A 44 9.60 0.78 -4.59
N TYR A 45 9.95 0.83 -3.32
CA TYR A 45 8.99 0.97 -2.22
C TYR A 45 9.07 2.36 -1.63
N SER A 46 7.93 2.99 -1.46
CA SER A 46 7.81 4.24 -0.72
C SER A 46 6.65 4.12 0.26
N GLY A 47 6.83 4.70 1.44
CA GLY A 47 5.80 4.67 2.46
C GLY A 47 5.15 6.03 2.63
N VAL A 48 3.92 6.03 3.12
CA VAL A 48 3.21 7.24 3.49
C VAL A 48 2.57 6.99 4.85
N ASP A 49 2.83 7.87 5.81
CA ASP A 49 2.25 7.73 7.15
C ASP A 49 2.23 9.08 7.86
N ILE A 50 1.21 9.31 8.68
CA ILE A 50 1.12 10.54 9.48
C ILE A 50 2.02 10.46 10.70
N ASP A 51 2.41 9.27 11.11
CA ASP A 51 3.22 9.06 12.32
C ASP A 51 4.69 9.32 12.01
N SER A 52 5.26 10.34 12.66
CA SER A 52 6.66 10.71 12.41
C SER A 52 7.64 9.62 12.83
N SER A 53 7.34 8.87 13.88
CA SER A 53 8.25 7.80 14.30
C SER A 53 8.30 6.67 13.28
N CYS A 54 7.17 6.37 12.63
CA CYS A 54 7.15 5.39 11.54
C CYS A 54 7.96 5.90 10.36
N ARG A 55 7.79 7.17 10.01
CA ARG A 55 8.57 7.75 8.91
C ARG A 55 10.06 7.73 9.20
N GLU A 56 10.45 8.07 10.43
CA GLU A 56 11.86 8.05 10.81
C GLU A 56 12.45 6.65 10.72
N ALA A 57 11.70 5.65 11.19
CA ALA A 57 12.18 4.28 11.18
C ALA A 57 12.43 3.78 9.75
N LEU A 58 11.50 4.04 8.85
CA LEU A 58 11.66 3.63 7.46
C LEU A 58 12.73 4.42 6.74
N SER A 59 12.79 5.72 7.01
CA SER A 59 13.81 6.58 6.40
C SER A 59 15.21 6.14 6.81
N SER A 60 15.40 5.73 8.06
CA SER A 60 16.69 5.26 8.54
C SER A 60 17.11 3.95 7.86
N ARG A 61 16.16 3.20 7.30
CA ARG A 61 16.43 2.00 6.53
C ARG A 61 16.65 2.29 5.04
N GLY A 62 16.64 3.56 4.65
CA GLY A 62 16.94 3.97 3.29
C GLY A 62 15.75 4.12 2.37
N TYR A 63 14.54 4.05 2.87
CA TYR A 63 13.35 4.19 2.06
C TYR A 63 12.84 5.62 2.00
N GLN A 64 12.18 5.95 0.91
CA GLN A 64 11.47 7.22 0.80
C GLN A 64 10.15 7.10 1.57
N VAL A 65 9.88 8.06 2.43
CA VAL A 65 8.66 8.05 3.24
C VAL A 65 8.12 9.48 3.28
N TYR A 66 6.82 9.61 3.13
CA TYR A 66 6.19 10.92 3.04
C TYR A 66 5.07 11.06 4.05
N HIS A 67 4.87 12.30 4.48
CA HIS A 67 3.63 12.68 5.16
C HIS A 67 2.55 12.81 4.10
N PRO A 68 1.30 12.41 4.39
CA PRO A 68 0.24 12.45 3.37
C PRO A 68 0.02 13.81 2.72
N GLU A 69 0.35 14.89 3.44
CA GLU A 69 0.17 16.24 2.89
C GLU A 69 1.33 16.69 2.01
N PHE A 70 2.42 15.93 1.98
CA PHE A 70 3.64 16.35 1.29
C PHE A 70 4.16 15.29 0.32
N ILE A 71 3.24 14.61 -0.35
CA ILE A 71 3.61 13.62 -1.35
C ILE A 71 4.05 14.36 -2.62
N PRO A 72 5.19 13.97 -3.21
CA PRO A 72 5.67 14.65 -4.41
C PRO A 72 4.63 14.66 -5.53
N SER A 73 4.50 15.80 -6.18
CA SER A 73 3.49 15.95 -7.23
C SER A 73 3.78 15.12 -8.46
N ASP A 74 5.05 14.76 -8.67
CA ASP A 74 5.48 13.98 -9.83
C ASP A 74 5.54 12.48 -9.56
N LEU A 75 5.09 12.05 -8.38
CA LEU A 75 5.06 10.64 -8.07
C LEU A 75 4.06 9.92 -8.95
N SER A 76 4.49 8.84 -9.58
CA SER A 76 3.65 8.05 -10.47
C SER A 76 3.62 6.61 -9.95
N ILE A 77 2.44 6.13 -9.59
CA ILE A 77 2.29 4.91 -8.81
C ILE A 77 1.80 3.76 -9.68
N ASP A 78 2.50 2.62 -9.60
CA ASP A 78 2.07 1.39 -10.27
C ASP A 78 1.19 0.52 -9.39
N LEU A 79 1.50 0.46 -8.10
CA LEU A 79 0.71 -0.32 -7.15
C LEU A 79 0.58 0.48 -5.86
N LEU A 80 -0.66 0.77 -5.51
CA LEU A 80 -0.98 1.48 -4.27
C LEU A 80 -1.49 0.47 -3.24
N LEU A 81 -0.81 0.42 -2.11
CA LEU A 81 -1.19 -0.46 -1.01
C LEU A 81 -1.93 0.35 0.04
N LEU A 82 -3.10 -0.09 0.42
CA LEU A 82 -3.93 0.56 1.42
C LEU A 82 -4.23 -0.43 2.54
N GLY A 83 -3.40 -0.41 3.56
CA GLY A 83 -3.58 -1.33 4.65
C GLY A 83 -3.89 -0.63 5.95
N ASN A 84 -4.70 -1.28 6.76
CA ASN A 84 -4.94 -0.85 8.12
C ASN A 84 -5.37 0.62 8.21
N MET A 85 -6.33 0.98 7.37
CA MET A 85 -6.77 2.36 7.21
C MET A 85 -7.73 2.75 8.31
N LYS A 86 -7.21 3.24 9.41
CA LYS A 86 -8.02 3.70 10.52
C LYS A 86 -8.07 5.22 10.61
N GLY A 87 -7.46 5.90 9.69
CA GLY A 87 -7.35 7.34 9.74
C GLY A 87 -8.65 8.04 9.46
N ILE A 88 -8.93 9.07 10.25
CA ILE A 88 -10.15 9.84 10.10
C ILE A 88 -10.14 10.63 8.80
N ASP A 89 -9.02 11.22 8.46
CA ASP A 89 -8.89 12.05 7.28
C ASP A 89 -8.40 11.29 6.06
N THR A 90 -8.48 9.99 6.13
CA THR A 90 -7.98 9.11 5.09
C THR A 90 -8.61 9.41 3.73
N GLY A 91 -9.90 9.77 3.72
CA GLY A 91 -10.61 10.01 2.48
C GLY A 91 -9.98 11.09 1.62
N MET A 92 -9.65 12.24 2.21
CA MET A 92 -9.06 13.35 1.45
C MET A 92 -7.67 12.98 0.93
N HIS A 93 -6.86 12.39 1.78
CA HIS A 93 -5.52 11.99 1.39
C HIS A 93 -5.56 10.90 0.34
N LEU A 94 -6.53 10.02 0.45
CA LEU A 94 -6.68 8.93 -0.50
C LEU A 94 -7.03 9.45 -1.89
N VAL A 95 -7.90 10.44 -1.98
CA VAL A 95 -8.23 11.05 -3.27
C VAL A 95 -6.97 11.66 -3.89
N SER A 96 -6.19 12.37 -3.08
CA SER A 96 -4.96 13.01 -3.56
C SER A 96 -3.96 11.98 -4.08
N VAL A 97 -3.75 10.91 -3.34
CA VAL A 97 -2.77 9.88 -3.72
C VAL A 97 -3.26 9.05 -4.91
N ARG A 98 -4.55 8.84 -4.99
CA ARG A 98 -5.12 8.06 -6.10
C ARG A 98 -4.94 8.76 -7.44
N LYS A 99 -4.90 10.08 -7.44
CA LYS A 99 -4.64 10.84 -8.67
C LYS A 99 -3.26 10.57 -9.22
N LYS A 100 -2.35 10.07 -8.41
CA LYS A 100 -0.98 9.75 -8.82
C LYS A 100 -0.85 8.33 -9.34
N LEU A 101 -1.92 7.56 -9.29
CA LEU A 101 -1.93 6.20 -9.79
C LEU A 101 -1.92 6.22 -11.31
N LYS A 102 -1.03 5.44 -11.91
CA LYS A 102 -0.98 5.30 -13.36
C LYS A 102 -2.26 4.66 -13.87
N GLU A 103 -2.57 4.93 -15.14
CA GLU A 103 -3.75 4.34 -15.76
C GLU A 103 -3.72 2.81 -15.71
N SER A 104 -2.54 2.25 -15.86
CA SER A 104 -2.34 0.80 -15.77
C SER A 104 -2.10 0.32 -14.34
N GLY A 105 -2.16 1.23 -13.37
CA GLY A 105 -1.88 0.90 -11.98
C GLY A 105 -2.98 0.16 -11.29
N SER A 106 -2.65 -0.42 -10.15
CA SER A 106 -3.59 -1.21 -9.35
C SER A 106 -3.60 -0.71 -7.91
N VAL A 107 -4.69 -0.99 -7.23
CA VAL A 107 -4.85 -0.71 -5.81
C VAL A 107 -5.15 -2.01 -5.10
N PHE A 108 -4.43 -2.28 -4.03
CA PHE A 108 -4.72 -3.41 -3.16
C PHE A 108 -4.99 -2.90 -1.76
N MET A 109 -6.20 -3.17 -1.27
CA MET A 109 -6.62 -2.72 0.05
C MET A 109 -6.91 -3.93 0.93
N TRP A 110 -6.51 -3.84 2.18
CA TRP A 110 -6.87 -4.86 3.16
C TRP A 110 -7.17 -4.21 4.50
N ASP A 111 -7.91 -4.94 5.31
CA ASP A 111 -8.25 -4.50 6.65
C ASP A 111 -8.04 -5.69 7.58
N ILE A 112 -7.26 -5.49 8.62
CA ILE A 112 -7.01 -6.54 9.59
C ILE A 112 -8.15 -6.69 10.59
N SER A 113 -9.09 -5.74 10.60
CA SER A 113 -10.28 -5.86 11.44
C SER A 113 -11.25 -6.83 10.80
N ARG A 114 -11.50 -7.93 11.48
CA ARG A 114 -12.40 -8.94 10.96
C ARG A 114 -13.82 -8.47 10.80
N GLN A 115 -14.22 -7.52 11.64
CA GLN A 115 -15.58 -7.00 11.58
C GLN A 115 -15.81 -6.14 10.35
N ALA A 116 -14.75 -5.66 9.74
CA ALA A 116 -14.87 -4.80 8.56
C ALA A 116 -15.16 -5.59 7.29
N LEU A 117 -14.92 -6.89 7.30
CA LEU A 117 -15.10 -7.73 6.11
C LEU A 117 -16.48 -8.36 6.11
N PRO A 118 -17.21 -8.24 5.00
CA PRO A 118 -18.49 -8.95 4.88
C PRO A 118 -18.28 -10.45 5.03
N LYS A 119 -19.26 -11.10 5.63
CA LYS A 119 -19.21 -12.54 5.81
C LYS A 119 -19.10 -13.23 4.45
N GLY A 120 -18.15 -14.15 4.35
CA GLY A 120 -17.96 -14.91 3.13
C GLY A 120 -17.07 -14.25 2.09
N LYS A 121 -16.57 -13.05 2.37
CA LYS A 121 -15.67 -12.37 1.46
C LYS A 121 -14.26 -12.29 2.03
N SER A 122 -13.30 -12.37 1.14
CA SER A 122 -11.89 -12.27 1.51
C SER A 122 -11.38 -10.85 1.29
N GLN A 123 -10.21 -10.56 1.85
CA GLN A 123 -9.55 -9.29 1.59
C GLN A 123 -9.20 -9.15 0.12
N THR A 124 -8.87 -10.24 -0.53
CA THR A 124 -8.60 -10.24 -1.96
C THR A 124 -9.81 -9.79 -2.76
N THR A 125 -11.00 -10.23 -2.38
CA THR A 125 -12.21 -9.82 -3.05
C THR A 125 -12.43 -8.31 -2.94
N LEU A 126 -12.18 -7.76 -1.75
CA LEU A 126 -12.28 -6.31 -1.56
C LEU A 126 -11.27 -5.57 -2.43
N ALA A 127 -10.04 -6.06 -2.46
CA ALA A 127 -8.99 -5.43 -3.25
C ALA A 127 -9.36 -5.40 -4.72
N MET A 128 -9.90 -6.50 -5.24
CA MET A 128 -10.25 -6.60 -6.66
C MET A 128 -11.29 -5.56 -7.09
N SER A 129 -12.16 -5.14 -6.20
CA SER A 129 -13.16 -4.15 -6.54
C SER A 129 -12.57 -2.76 -6.77
N LEU A 130 -11.33 -2.54 -6.39
CA LEU A 130 -10.65 -1.25 -6.53
C LEU A 130 -9.65 -1.23 -7.67
N VAL A 131 -9.46 -2.35 -8.33
CA VAL A 131 -8.53 -2.45 -9.46
C VAL A 131 -9.18 -1.89 -10.72
N GLY A 132 -8.36 -1.38 -11.61
CA GLY A 132 -8.82 -1.01 -12.93
C GLY A 132 -9.26 0.42 -13.10
N GLY A 133 -8.88 1.30 -12.19
CA GLY A 133 -9.13 2.71 -12.37
C GLY A 133 -10.53 3.16 -12.06
N GLU A 134 -11.15 2.44 -11.21
CA GLU A 134 -12.48 2.82 -10.73
C GLU A 134 -12.45 4.10 -9.92
#